data_e2cc00a08a683d53bd84bb59a2d52bd9
#
_entry.id   e2cc00a08a683d53bd84bb59a2d52bd9
#
_cell.length_a   1.000
_cell.length_b   1.000
_cell.length_c   1.000
_cell.angle_alpha   90.00
_cell.angle_beta   90.00
_cell.angle_gamma   90.00
#
_symmetry.space_group_name_H-M   'P 1'
#
loop_
_entity.id
_entity.type
_entity.pdbx_description
1 polymer ?
#
loop_
_entity_poly.entity_id
_entity_poly.type
_entity_poly.pdbx_seq_one_letter_code
_entity_poly.pdbx_strand_id
1 'polypeptide(L)'
;MDLFEYQARELFEKHGVPVLAAAIATTPDEAEAAATSIGGKVVVKAQVKVGGRGKAGGVKLAENATDAREKASAILGMDIKGHTVRTVMIAAAAPIEFEYYLAILLDRSNRRFLVMASVSGGMDIEEVARTAPEKLAKIPVSAVDGISALKAKEIVAAAHFPLDVADQVADVLLKLWEVFQSEDATLVEVNPLVKTKDGKVIALDGKITLDDNAQFRQPDHAALVDHASTNALEAAAAEKDLNYVKLDGQVGIIGNGAGLVMSTLDVVAYAGKKHGGVLPANFLDIGGGASAQIMADGLSIILGDSDVKSVFVNVFGGITSCDAVATGIVQALELLGAKATKPIVVRLDGNNVAEGRAILAKAAHPLIEQADTMDGAANRAAELAAK
;
A
#
# COMPACT_ATOMS: atom_id res chain seq x y z
N MET A 1 -2.69 -4.91 -1.23
CA MET A 1 -1.70 -4.40 -2.23
C MET A 1 -2.42 -3.53 -3.26
N ASP A 2 -1.97 -2.26 -3.44
CA ASP A 2 -2.50 -1.40 -4.51
C ASP A 2 -1.82 -1.73 -5.83
N LEU A 3 -2.61 -1.83 -6.90
CA LEU A 3 -2.13 -2.07 -8.26
C LEU A 3 -1.86 -0.76 -9.00
N PHE A 4 -0.97 -0.82 -10.00
CA PHE A 4 -0.91 0.22 -11.02
C PHE A 4 -2.15 0.17 -11.92
N GLU A 5 -2.47 1.28 -12.58
CA GLU A 5 -3.60 1.35 -13.50
C GLU A 5 -3.51 0.29 -14.63
N TYR A 6 -2.32 0.06 -15.20
CA TYR A 6 -2.16 -0.95 -16.25
C TYR A 6 -2.44 -2.37 -15.73
N GLN A 7 -2.04 -2.70 -14.49
CA GLN A 7 -2.34 -3.99 -13.86
C GLN A 7 -3.84 -4.16 -13.59
N ALA A 8 -4.48 -3.10 -13.08
CA ALA A 8 -5.93 -3.09 -12.90
C ALA A 8 -6.67 -3.27 -14.24
N ARG A 9 -6.20 -2.61 -15.30
CA ARG A 9 -6.74 -2.78 -16.65
C ARG A 9 -6.57 -4.21 -17.17
N GLU A 10 -5.42 -4.85 -16.94
CA GLU A 10 -5.18 -6.25 -17.36
C GLU A 10 -6.14 -7.21 -16.65
N LEU A 11 -6.38 -7.02 -15.34
CA LEU A 11 -7.41 -7.80 -14.62
C LEU A 11 -8.81 -7.51 -15.13
N PHE A 12 -9.14 -6.27 -15.47
CA PHE A 12 -10.42 -5.94 -16.10
C PHE A 12 -10.59 -6.68 -17.44
N GLU A 13 -9.57 -6.66 -18.28
CA GLU A 13 -9.60 -7.38 -19.57
C GLU A 13 -9.75 -8.89 -19.39
N LYS A 14 -9.00 -9.49 -18.45
CA LYS A 14 -9.08 -10.90 -18.07
C LYS A 14 -10.50 -11.33 -17.71
N HIS A 15 -11.25 -10.49 -17.01
CA HIS A 15 -12.64 -10.74 -16.59
C HIS A 15 -13.68 -10.15 -17.55
N GLY A 16 -13.26 -9.72 -18.75
CA GLY A 16 -14.16 -9.27 -19.80
C GLY A 16 -14.82 -7.91 -19.58
N VAL A 17 -14.32 -7.09 -18.65
CA VAL A 17 -14.71 -5.69 -18.54
C VAL A 17 -14.25 -4.95 -19.79
N PRO A 18 -15.12 -4.17 -20.46
CA PRO A 18 -14.72 -3.42 -21.64
C PRO A 18 -13.64 -2.38 -21.32
N VAL A 19 -12.47 -2.54 -21.92
CA VAL A 19 -11.32 -1.64 -21.79
C VAL A 19 -10.75 -1.29 -23.17
N LEU A 20 -9.98 -0.22 -23.26
CA LEU A 20 -9.29 0.16 -24.49
C LEU A 20 -7.99 -0.63 -24.66
N ALA A 21 -7.54 -0.78 -25.91
CA ALA A 21 -6.21 -1.30 -26.21
C ALA A 21 -5.16 -0.42 -25.55
N ALA A 22 -4.21 -1.03 -24.84
CA ALA A 22 -3.11 -0.34 -24.21
C ALA A 22 -1.85 -1.21 -24.16
N ALA A 23 -0.70 -0.57 -24.02
CA ALA A 23 0.60 -1.22 -23.76
C ALA A 23 1.43 -0.36 -22.82
N ILE A 24 2.33 -0.99 -22.06
CA ILE A 24 3.29 -0.29 -21.20
C ILE A 24 4.56 0.05 -21.95
N ALA A 25 5.24 1.10 -21.53
CA ALA A 25 6.55 1.50 -22.01
C ALA A 25 7.40 2.08 -20.87
N THR A 26 8.68 1.72 -20.85
CA THR A 26 9.68 2.21 -19.89
C THR A 26 10.67 3.17 -20.55
N THR A 27 10.64 3.24 -21.89
CA THR A 27 11.44 4.15 -22.70
C THR A 27 10.56 4.89 -23.71
N PRO A 28 11.03 6.07 -24.21
CA PRO A 28 10.31 6.80 -25.27
C PRO A 28 10.16 6.00 -26.56
N ASP A 29 11.16 5.17 -26.91
CA ASP A 29 11.13 4.36 -28.12
C ASP A 29 10.08 3.22 -28.04
N GLU A 30 9.95 2.59 -26.86
CA GLU A 30 8.87 1.65 -26.59
C GLU A 30 7.49 2.30 -26.69
N ALA A 31 7.36 3.55 -26.21
CA ALA A 31 6.11 4.30 -26.29
C ALA A 31 5.72 4.61 -27.75
N GLU A 32 6.69 4.95 -28.61
CA GLU A 32 6.47 5.14 -30.05
C GLU A 32 6.01 3.83 -30.71
N ALA A 33 6.69 2.71 -30.39
CA ALA A 33 6.33 1.39 -30.92
C ALA A 33 4.92 0.96 -30.49
N ALA A 34 4.56 1.16 -29.19
CA ALA A 34 3.25 0.89 -28.66
C ALA A 34 2.16 1.74 -29.36
N ALA A 35 2.40 3.04 -29.50
CA ALA A 35 1.48 3.94 -30.20
C ALA A 35 1.28 3.56 -31.68
N THR A 36 2.36 3.13 -32.34
CA THR A 36 2.30 2.62 -33.71
C THR A 36 1.43 1.36 -33.84
N SER A 37 1.58 0.43 -32.90
CA SER A 37 0.80 -0.80 -32.85
C SER A 37 -0.68 -0.55 -32.58
N ILE A 38 -0.99 0.37 -31.65
CA ILE A 38 -2.37 0.73 -31.30
C ILE A 38 -3.05 1.48 -32.46
N GLY A 39 -2.31 2.38 -33.11
CA GLY A 39 -2.80 3.20 -34.21
C GLY A 39 -3.65 4.39 -33.78
N GLY A 40 -3.67 5.43 -34.60
CA GLY A 40 -4.46 6.64 -34.34
C GLY A 40 -3.93 7.48 -33.19
N LYS A 41 -4.83 8.21 -32.51
CA LYS A 41 -4.52 9.00 -31.34
C LYS A 41 -4.41 8.09 -30.11
N VAL A 42 -3.45 8.38 -29.25
CA VAL A 42 -3.25 7.66 -27.99
C VAL A 42 -3.12 8.62 -26.80
N VAL A 43 -3.34 8.11 -25.60
CA VAL A 43 -3.09 8.83 -24.36
C VAL A 43 -1.88 8.22 -23.67
N VAL A 44 -0.89 9.05 -23.34
CA VAL A 44 0.28 8.66 -22.56
C VAL A 44 0.00 8.95 -21.09
N LYS A 45 0.00 7.91 -20.25
CA LYS A 45 -0.40 7.98 -18.85
C LYS A 45 0.73 7.51 -17.92
N ALA A 46 1.19 8.39 -17.04
CA ALA A 46 2.13 8.03 -15.97
C ALA A 46 1.58 6.88 -15.12
N GLN A 47 2.42 5.91 -14.79
CA GLN A 47 2.06 4.80 -13.92
C GLN A 47 2.68 5.01 -12.54
N VAL A 48 1.87 5.52 -11.61
CA VAL A 48 2.19 5.71 -10.19
C VAL A 48 0.96 5.36 -9.34
N LYS A 49 1.16 4.87 -8.12
CA LYS A 49 0.08 4.40 -7.22
C LYS A 49 -0.63 5.54 -6.47
N VAL A 50 -0.54 6.77 -6.96
CA VAL A 50 -1.19 7.94 -6.38
C VAL A 50 -2.16 8.59 -7.35
N GLY A 51 -3.24 9.17 -6.82
CA GLY A 51 -4.24 9.90 -7.59
C GLY A 51 -3.77 11.30 -8.01
N GLY A 52 -4.49 11.87 -9.01
CA GLY A 52 -4.22 13.24 -9.48
C GLY A 52 -3.15 13.35 -10.55
N ARG A 53 -2.79 12.26 -11.21
CA ARG A 53 -1.79 12.20 -12.31
C ARG A 53 -2.07 13.22 -13.40
N GLY A 54 -3.33 13.39 -13.80
CA GLY A 54 -3.73 14.37 -14.81
C GLY A 54 -3.41 15.81 -14.40
N LYS A 55 -3.75 16.19 -13.15
CA LYS A 55 -3.46 17.52 -12.59
C LYS A 55 -1.95 17.79 -12.49
N ALA A 56 -1.15 16.75 -12.29
CA ALA A 56 0.31 16.84 -12.26
C ALA A 56 0.96 16.84 -13.66
N GLY A 57 0.20 16.76 -14.74
CA GLY A 57 0.72 16.71 -16.11
C GLY A 57 1.21 15.33 -16.57
N GLY A 58 0.95 14.29 -15.79
CA GLY A 58 1.30 12.89 -16.07
C GLY A 58 0.36 12.17 -17.05
N VAL A 59 -0.63 12.87 -17.62
CA VAL A 59 -1.56 12.33 -18.63
C VAL A 59 -1.61 13.27 -19.80
N LYS A 60 -1.25 12.82 -21.00
CA LYS A 60 -1.18 13.65 -22.21
C LYS A 60 -1.74 12.90 -23.43
N LEU A 61 -2.60 13.59 -24.19
CA LEU A 61 -3.06 13.10 -25.50
C LEU A 61 -1.94 13.26 -26.52
N ALA A 62 -1.70 12.23 -27.32
CA ALA A 62 -0.75 12.22 -28.44
C ALA A 62 -1.50 11.98 -29.76
N GLU A 63 -1.19 12.80 -30.76
CA GLU A 63 -1.84 12.79 -32.06
C GLU A 63 -1.35 11.62 -32.96
N ASN A 64 -0.12 11.15 -32.72
CA ASN A 64 0.55 10.09 -33.46
C ASN A 64 1.67 9.45 -32.64
N ALA A 65 2.37 8.47 -33.19
CA ALA A 65 3.42 7.72 -32.50
C ALA A 65 4.64 8.59 -32.13
N THR A 66 5.08 9.50 -32.99
CA THR A 66 6.20 10.41 -32.71
C THR A 66 5.84 11.36 -31.57
N ASP A 67 4.63 11.91 -31.56
CA ASP A 67 4.12 12.76 -30.47
C ASP A 67 4.00 11.95 -29.15
N ALA A 68 3.63 10.65 -29.22
CA ALA A 68 3.62 9.79 -28.06
C ALA A 68 5.03 9.59 -27.45
N ARG A 69 6.06 9.43 -28.29
CA ARG A 69 7.45 9.37 -27.88
C ARG A 69 7.89 10.64 -27.12
N GLU A 70 7.60 11.82 -27.68
CA GLU A 70 7.94 13.11 -27.07
C GLU A 70 7.27 13.26 -25.70
N LYS A 71 5.97 12.92 -25.62
CA LYS A 71 5.20 12.98 -24.37
C LYS A 71 5.66 11.96 -23.34
N ALA A 72 6.02 10.75 -23.76
CA ALA A 72 6.61 9.76 -22.89
C ALA A 72 7.96 10.22 -22.33
N SER A 73 8.81 10.82 -23.16
CA SER A 73 10.08 11.41 -22.73
C SER A 73 9.89 12.51 -21.67
N ALA A 74 8.83 13.30 -21.79
CA ALA A 74 8.51 14.37 -20.84
C ALA A 74 7.89 13.86 -19.53
N ILE A 75 7.26 12.67 -19.53
CA ILE A 75 6.56 12.09 -18.38
C ILE A 75 7.47 11.12 -17.60
N LEU A 76 8.29 10.33 -18.31
CA LEU A 76 9.25 9.44 -17.67
C LEU A 76 10.27 10.25 -16.85
N GLY A 77 10.49 9.84 -15.61
CA GLY A 77 11.35 10.54 -14.65
C GLY A 77 10.69 11.70 -13.89
N MET A 78 9.43 12.08 -14.21
CA MET A 78 8.70 13.08 -13.41
C MET A 78 8.52 12.58 -11.97
N ASP A 79 8.54 13.50 -11.02
CA ASP A 79 8.01 13.27 -9.67
C ASP A 79 6.53 13.63 -9.62
N ILE A 80 5.70 12.69 -9.17
CA ILE A 80 4.28 12.92 -8.90
C ILE A 80 4.02 12.57 -7.44
N LYS A 81 3.92 13.58 -6.59
CA LYS A 81 3.67 13.44 -5.14
C LYS A 81 4.70 12.51 -4.44
N GLY A 82 5.97 12.65 -4.77
CA GLY A 82 7.05 11.85 -4.20
C GLY A 82 7.29 10.49 -4.90
N HIS A 83 6.54 10.20 -5.97
CA HIS A 83 6.71 8.98 -6.76
C HIS A 83 7.32 9.28 -8.12
N THR A 84 8.50 8.75 -8.38
CA THR A 84 9.14 8.86 -9.69
C THR A 84 8.44 7.99 -10.72
N VAL A 85 8.02 8.58 -11.84
CA VAL A 85 7.41 7.85 -12.97
C VAL A 85 8.46 7.03 -13.69
N ARG A 86 8.40 5.72 -13.57
CA ARG A 86 9.32 4.78 -14.24
C ARG A 86 8.71 4.11 -15.47
N THR A 87 7.38 4.10 -15.54
CA THR A 87 6.60 3.44 -16.59
C THR A 87 5.48 4.36 -17.04
N VAL A 88 5.19 4.37 -18.31
CA VAL A 88 3.98 4.97 -18.89
C VAL A 88 3.11 3.90 -19.53
N MET A 89 1.80 4.08 -19.49
CA MET A 89 0.86 3.31 -20.28
C MET A 89 0.44 4.13 -21.50
N ILE A 90 0.52 3.52 -22.67
CA ILE A 90 0.04 4.07 -23.93
C ILE A 90 -1.30 3.42 -24.21
N ALA A 91 -2.39 4.18 -24.14
CA ALA A 91 -3.74 3.68 -24.35
C ALA A 91 -4.41 4.34 -25.55
N ALA A 92 -5.25 3.62 -26.27
CA ALA A 92 -6.05 4.20 -27.35
C ALA A 92 -6.90 5.37 -26.82
N ALA A 93 -7.03 6.44 -27.60
CA ALA A 93 -7.89 7.55 -27.23
C ALA A 93 -9.36 7.21 -27.55
N ALA A 94 -10.27 7.50 -26.60
CA ALA A 94 -11.70 7.31 -26.78
C ALA A 94 -12.40 8.64 -27.07
N PRO A 95 -13.40 8.66 -27.98
CA PRO A 95 -14.26 9.83 -28.19
C PRO A 95 -15.32 9.89 -27.08
N ILE A 96 -14.94 10.40 -25.90
CA ILE A 96 -15.78 10.46 -24.71
C ILE A 96 -16.98 11.40 -24.94
N GLU A 97 -18.18 10.94 -24.54
CA GLU A 97 -19.40 11.73 -24.51
C GLU A 97 -19.79 12.07 -23.06
N PHE A 98 -19.80 11.05 -22.16
CA PHE A 98 -20.09 11.22 -20.73
C PHE A 98 -19.13 10.41 -19.89
N GLU A 99 -18.91 10.87 -18.67
CA GLU A 99 -18.07 10.22 -17.66
C GLU A 99 -18.89 9.85 -16.44
N TYR A 100 -18.76 8.62 -15.99
CA TYR A 100 -19.46 8.00 -14.87
C TYR A 100 -18.45 7.47 -13.84
N TYR A 101 -18.96 7.14 -12.67
CA TYR A 101 -18.18 6.54 -11.58
C TYR A 101 -18.83 5.24 -11.12
N LEU A 102 -18.03 4.19 -10.93
CA LEU A 102 -18.41 2.94 -10.27
C LEU A 102 -17.27 2.48 -9.35
N ALA A 103 -17.63 2.06 -8.14
CA ALA A 103 -16.70 1.36 -7.25
C ALA A 103 -17.41 0.29 -6.43
N ILE A 104 -16.68 -0.77 -6.12
CA ILE A 104 -17.06 -1.82 -5.17
C ILE A 104 -15.98 -1.85 -4.10
N LEU A 105 -16.38 -1.78 -2.83
CA LEU A 105 -15.44 -1.74 -1.72
C LEU A 105 -15.94 -2.51 -0.50
N LEU A 106 -15.00 -2.87 0.37
CA LEU A 106 -15.27 -3.48 1.66
C LEU A 106 -15.64 -2.39 2.68
N ASP A 107 -16.92 -2.33 3.07
CA ASP A 107 -17.40 -1.48 4.18
C ASP A 107 -17.17 -2.19 5.52
N ARG A 108 -15.99 -2.01 6.09
CA ARG A 108 -15.56 -2.65 7.35
C ARG A 108 -16.43 -2.23 8.52
N SER A 109 -16.88 -0.98 8.56
CA SER A 109 -17.69 -0.44 9.66
C SER A 109 -19.04 -1.13 9.76
N ASN A 110 -19.65 -1.47 8.62
CA ASN A 110 -20.95 -2.12 8.55
C ASN A 110 -20.87 -3.62 8.23
N ARG A 111 -19.65 -4.19 8.12
CA ARG A 111 -19.39 -5.62 7.85
C ARG A 111 -20.11 -6.13 6.60
N ARG A 112 -20.01 -5.38 5.49
CA ARG A 112 -20.65 -5.68 4.21
C ARG A 112 -19.85 -5.12 3.06
N PHE A 113 -20.22 -5.44 1.85
CA PHE A 113 -19.73 -4.74 0.68
C PHE A 113 -20.58 -3.52 0.38
N LEU A 114 -20.01 -2.56 -0.33
CA LEU A 114 -20.66 -1.33 -0.73
C LEU A 114 -20.37 -1.08 -2.21
N VAL A 115 -21.41 -0.82 -2.98
CA VAL A 115 -21.27 -0.24 -4.32
C VAL A 115 -21.48 1.26 -4.22
N MET A 116 -20.56 2.01 -4.78
CA MET A 116 -20.67 3.45 -4.98
C MET A 116 -20.81 3.72 -6.47
N ALA A 117 -21.80 4.51 -6.87
CA ALA A 117 -22.09 4.79 -8.26
C ALA A 117 -22.56 6.25 -8.44
N SER A 118 -22.12 6.88 -9.52
CA SER A 118 -22.50 8.26 -9.85
C SER A 118 -22.52 8.47 -11.37
N VAL A 119 -23.46 9.28 -11.82
CA VAL A 119 -23.50 9.79 -13.20
C VAL A 119 -22.52 10.96 -13.42
N SER A 120 -21.71 11.31 -12.42
CA SER A 120 -20.64 12.30 -12.51
C SER A 120 -19.32 11.60 -12.21
N GLY A 121 -18.54 11.28 -13.23
CA GLY A 121 -17.22 10.66 -13.15
C GLY A 121 -16.09 11.62 -13.52
N GLY A 122 -14.86 11.10 -13.57
CA GLY A 122 -13.67 11.87 -13.94
C GLY A 122 -13.22 12.93 -12.92
N MET A 123 -13.83 12.92 -11.73
CA MET A 123 -13.55 13.88 -10.67
C MET A 123 -13.23 13.18 -9.35
N ASP A 124 -12.76 13.97 -8.39
CA ASP A 124 -12.47 13.50 -7.03
C ASP A 124 -13.78 13.11 -6.35
N ILE A 125 -13.97 11.82 -6.09
CA ILE A 125 -15.23 11.29 -5.56
C ILE A 125 -15.44 11.66 -4.10
N GLU A 126 -14.38 11.88 -3.34
CA GLU A 126 -14.44 12.36 -1.96
C GLU A 126 -15.00 13.79 -1.92
N GLU A 127 -14.64 14.61 -2.91
CA GLU A 127 -15.20 15.94 -3.07
C GLU A 127 -16.69 15.89 -3.43
N VAL A 128 -17.09 15.00 -4.33
CA VAL A 128 -18.51 14.78 -4.66
C VAL A 128 -19.27 14.33 -3.41
N ALA A 129 -18.73 13.38 -2.67
CA ALA A 129 -19.35 12.88 -1.43
C ALA A 129 -19.55 13.97 -0.38
N ARG A 130 -18.69 14.99 -0.35
CA ARG A 130 -18.73 16.10 0.59
C ARG A 130 -19.64 17.23 0.13
N THR A 131 -19.63 17.59 -1.18
CA THR A 131 -20.30 18.79 -1.71
C THR A 131 -21.66 18.52 -2.32
N ALA A 132 -21.89 17.30 -2.84
CA ALA A 132 -23.11 16.88 -3.52
C ALA A 132 -23.41 15.39 -3.25
N PRO A 133 -23.60 14.99 -1.95
CA PRO A 133 -23.76 13.58 -1.57
C PRO A 133 -24.95 12.91 -2.24
N GLU A 134 -25.96 13.65 -2.66
CA GLU A 134 -27.14 13.18 -3.40
C GLU A 134 -26.80 12.64 -4.79
N LYS A 135 -25.65 13.05 -5.37
CA LYS A 135 -25.15 12.56 -6.67
C LYS A 135 -24.40 11.23 -6.57
N LEU A 136 -24.12 10.77 -5.35
CA LEU A 136 -23.38 9.55 -5.11
C LEU A 136 -24.28 8.50 -4.45
N ALA A 137 -24.76 7.55 -5.25
CA ALA A 137 -25.49 6.41 -4.73
C ALA A 137 -24.54 5.50 -3.95
N LYS A 138 -24.93 5.12 -2.72
CA LYS A 138 -24.20 4.20 -1.84
C LYS A 138 -25.11 3.02 -1.51
N ILE A 139 -24.92 1.90 -2.20
CA ILE A 139 -25.82 0.76 -2.13
C ILE A 139 -25.10 -0.41 -1.43
N PRO A 140 -25.60 -0.86 -0.27
CA PRO A 140 -25.04 -2.02 0.42
C PRO A 140 -25.29 -3.30 -0.36
N VAL A 141 -24.28 -4.18 -0.33
CA VAL A 141 -24.32 -5.51 -0.94
C VAL A 141 -24.01 -6.55 0.14
N SER A 142 -24.88 -7.56 0.22
CA SER A 142 -24.69 -8.72 1.11
C SER A 142 -23.46 -9.53 0.66
N ALA A 143 -22.62 -9.95 1.61
CA ALA A 143 -21.50 -10.84 1.32
C ALA A 143 -21.95 -12.26 0.93
N VAL A 144 -23.19 -12.63 1.27
CA VAL A 144 -23.76 -13.95 0.96
C VAL A 144 -24.42 -13.95 -0.42
N ASP A 145 -25.23 -12.93 -0.71
CA ASP A 145 -26.02 -12.88 -1.96
C ASP A 145 -25.25 -12.26 -3.12
N GLY A 146 -24.28 -11.39 -2.84
CA GLY A 146 -23.49 -10.71 -3.85
C GLY A 146 -24.28 -9.78 -4.76
N ILE A 147 -23.79 -9.60 -5.99
CA ILE A 147 -24.46 -8.81 -7.04
C ILE A 147 -25.00 -9.74 -8.12
N SER A 148 -26.29 -10.02 -8.08
CA SER A 148 -27.01 -10.70 -9.17
C SER A 148 -27.32 -9.74 -10.32
N ALA A 149 -27.76 -10.26 -11.47
CA ALA A 149 -28.21 -9.43 -12.58
C ALA A 149 -29.37 -8.49 -12.22
N LEU A 150 -30.28 -8.95 -11.37
CA LEU A 150 -31.37 -8.11 -10.85
C LEU A 150 -30.81 -7.01 -9.94
N LYS A 151 -29.89 -7.36 -9.04
CA LYS A 151 -29.26 -6.39 -8.12
C LYS A 151 -28.43 -5.35 -8.89
N ALA A 152 -27.72 -5.74 -9.94
CA ALA A 152 -26.99 -4.80 -10.79
C ALA A 152 -27.92 -3.76 -11.43
N LYS A 153 -29.07 -4.20 -11.97
CA LYS A 153 -30.09 -3.29 -12.52
C LYS A 153 -30.71 -2.36 -11.48
N GLU A 154 -30.97 -2.86 -10.27
CA GLU A 154 -31.43 -2.03 -9.15
C GLU A 154 -30.40 -0.94 -8.79
N ILE A 155 -29.12 -1.29 -8.73
CA ILE A 155 -28.02 -0.36 -8.42
C ILE A 155 -27.93 0.73 -9.49
N VAL A 156 -27.94 0.34 -10.77
CA VAL A 156 -27.87 1.26 -11.91
C VAL A 156 -29.05 2.22 -11.92
N ALA A 157 -30.27 1.72 -11.64
CA ALA A 157 -31.47 2.54 -11.55
C ALA A 157 -31.39 3.52 -10.34
N ALA A 158 -30.95 3.04 -9.18
CA ALA A 158 -30.79 3.86 -7.97
C ALA A 158 -29.73 4.97 -8.12
N ALA A 159 -28.71 4.75 -8.97
CA ALA A 159 -27.71 5.74 -9.31
C ALA A 159 -28.12 6.66 -10.48
N HIS A 160 -29.35 6.52 -10.99
CA HIS A 160 -29.93 7.34 -12.05
C HIS A 160 -29.15 7.33 -13.40
N PHE A 161 -28.53 6.19 -13.75
CA PHE A 161 -27.88 6.08 -15.06
C PHE A 161 -28.92 6.23 -16.19
N PRO A 162 -28.54 6.91 -17.30
CA PRO A 162 -29.39 7.03 -18.47
C PRO A 162 -29.81 5.65 -19.03
N LEU A 163 -31.05 5.54 -19.53
CA LEU A 163 -31.61 4.26 -20.00
C LEU A 163 -30.83 3.65 -21.18
N ASP A 164 -30.23 4.48 -21.99
CA ASP A 164 -29.45 4.05 -23.18
C ASP A 164 -28.12 3.37 -22.84
N VAL A 165 -27.62 3.54 -21.60
CA VAL A 165 -26.40 2.88 -21.11
C VAL A 165 -26.68 1.89 -19.97
N ALA A 166 -27.88 1.90 -19.40
CA ALA A 166 -28.20 1.19 -18.15
C ALA A 166 -27.86 -0.32 -18.20
N ASP A 167 -28.22 -1.02 -19.29
CA ASP A 167 -27.91 -2.44 -19.43
C ASP A 167 -26.40 -2.70 -19.58
N GLN A 168 -25.67 -1.85 -20.30
CA GLN A 168 -24.21 -1.96 -20.44
C GLN A 168 -23.50 -1.69 -19.08
N VAL A 169 -23.95 -0.68 -18.34
CA VAL A 169 -23.40 -0.37 -16.99
C VAL A 169 -23.70 -1.52 -16.02
N ALA A 170 -24.88 -2.13 -16.08
CA ALA A 170 -25.21 -3.30 -15.28
C ALA A 170 -24.30 -4.50 -15.60
N ASP A 171 -24.03 -4.75 -16.90
CA ASP A 171 -23.09 -5.80 -17.33
C ASP A 171 -21.66 -5.51 -16.83
N VAL A 172 -21.17 -4.26 -16.95
CA VAL A 172 -19.88 -3.86 -16.41
C VAL A 172 -19.83 -4.06 -14.89
N LEU A 173 -20.88 -3.68 -14.16
CA LEU A 173 -20.92 -3.86 -12.70
C LEU A 173 -20.85 -5.34 -12.30
N LEU A 174 -21.49 -6.24 -13.05
CA LEU A 174 -21.38 -7.70 -12.81
C LEU A 174 -19.95 -8.19 -13.03
N LYS A 175 -19.27 -7.75 -14.07
CA LYS A 175 -17.88 -8.12 -14.36
C LYS A 175 -16.92 -7.54 -13.32
N LEU A 176 -17.13 -6.30 -12.86
CA LEU A 176 -16.36 -5.72 -11.77
C LEU A 176 -16.58 -6.47 -10.45
N TRP A 177 -17.78 -6.97 -10.21
CA TRP A 177 -18.09 -7.84 -9.08
C TRP A 177 -17.32 -9.17 -9.16
N GLU A 178 -17.23 -9.75 -10.34
CA GLU A 178 -16.42 -10.95 -10.58
C GLU A 178 -14.94 -10.68 -10.31
N VAL A 179 -14.38 -9.57 -10.79
CA VAL A 179 -13.03 -9.13 -10.45
C VAL A 179 -12.86 -9.02 -8.94
N PHE A 180 -13.80 -8.34 -8.25
CA PHE A 180 -13.75 -8.11 -6.82
C PHE A 180 -13.68 -9.42 -6.02
N GLN A 181 -14.48 -10.42 -6.41
CA GLN A 181 -14.52 -11.71 -5.73
C GLN A 181 -13.37 -12.64 -6.12
N SER A 182 -13.12 -12.78 -7.43
CA SER A 182 -12.16 -13.76 -7.94
C SER A 182 -10.71 -13.39 -7.66
N GLU A 183 -10.42 -12.09 -7.58
CA GLU A 183 -9.07 -11.57 -7.28
C GLU A 183 -8.91 -11.18 -5.79
N ASP A 184 -9.87 -11.54 -4.93
CA ASP A 184 -9.83 -11.16 -3.50
C ASP A 184 -9.55 -9.66 -3.30
N ALA A 185 -10.23 -8.81 -4.06
CA ALA A 185 -10.05 -7.38 -3.96
C ALA A 185 -10.80 -6.78 -2.75
N THR A 186 -10.28 -5.72 -2.17
CA THR A 186 -10.93 -4.90 -1.13
C THR A 186 -11.46 -3.59 -1.70
N LEU A 187 -10.99 -3.22 -2.89
CA LEU A 187 -11.48 -2.11 -3.70
C LEU A 187 -11.35 -2.46 -5.20
N VAL A 188 -12.40 -2.22 -5.94
CA VAL A 188 -12.39 -2.17 -7.42
C VAL A 188 -13.11 -0.90 -7.83
N GLU A 189 -12.42 0.02 -8.45
CA GLU A 189 -12.93 1.34 -8.85
C GLU A 189 -12.68 1.59 -10.32
N VAL A 190 -13.65 2.20 -10.98
CA VAL A 190 -13.54 2.74 -12.34
C VAL A 190 -13.91 4.22 -12.32
N ASN A 191 -12.92 5.08 -12.60
CA ASN A 191 -13.08 6.52 -12.59
C ASN A 191 -12.17 7.23 -13.62
N PRO A 192 -12.71 7.51 -14.84
CA PRO A 192 -14.09 7.35 -15.23
C PRO A 192 -14.43 6.01 -15.90
N LEU A 193 -15.68 5.59 -15.74
CA LEU A 193 -16.37 4.75 -16.68
C LEU A 193 -16.98 5.68 -17.70
N VAL A 194 -16.77 5.45 -19.00
CA VAL A 194 -17.18 6.41 -20.03
C VAL A 194 -18.23 5.85 -20.97
N LYS A 195 -19.16 6.70 -21.39
CA LYS A 195 -19.94 6.51 -22.61
C LYS A 195 -19.20 7.18 -23.75
N THR A 196 -18.91 6.43 -24.80
CA THR A 196 -18.32 6.95 -26.03
C THR A 196 -19.39 7.47 -26.99
N LYS A 197 -19.00 8.31 -27.95
CA LYS A 197 -19.92 8.87 -28.96
C LYS A 197 -20.60 7.82 -29.84
N ASP A 198 -20.01 6.62 -29.93
CA ASP A 198 -20.63 5.46 -30.63
C ASP A 198 -21.50 4.60 -29.68
N GLY A 199 -21.78 5.10 -28.48
CA GLY A 199 -22.73 4.53 -27.52
C GLY A 199 -22.19 3.36 -26.69
N LYS A 200 -20.88 3.07 -26.70
CA LYS A 200 -20.26 2.00 -25.89
C LYS A 200 -19.92 2.50 -24.50
N VAL A 201 -20.02 1.59 -23.53
CA VAL A 201 -19.57 1.83 -22.15
C VAL A 201 -18.22 1.14 -21.92
N ILE A 202 -17.21 1.89 -21.52
CA ILE A 202 -15.81 1.44 -21.42
C ILE A 202 -15.21 1.91 -20.10
N ALA A 203 -14.48 1.04 -19.39
CA ALA A 203 -13.64 1.41 -18.25
C ALA A 203 -12.36 2.07 -18.76
N LEU A 204 -12.19 3.36 -18.46
CA LEU A 204 -11.09 4.17 -18.97
C LEU A 204 -9.91 4.27 -18.01
N ASP A 205 -10.19 4.32 -16.72
CA ASP A 205 -9.19 4.31 -15.67
C ASP A 205 -9.68 3.43 -14.53
N GLY A 206 -8.83 2.53 -14.05
CA GLY A 206 -9.14 1.55 -13.03
C GLY A 206 -8.18 1.58 -11.86
N LYS A 207 -8.73 1.37 -10.67
CA LYS A 207 -7.97 1.15 -9.44
C LYS A 207 -8.44 -0.12 -8.76
N ILE A 208 -7.49 -0.99 -8.42
CA ILE A 208 -7.75 -2.21 -7.65
C ILE A 208 -6.82 -2.24 -6.44
N THR A 209 -7.38 -2.58 -5.29
CA THR A 209 -6.62 -2.95 -4.09
C THR A 209 -6.93 -4.40 -3.77
N LEU A 210 -5.92 -5.26 -3.78
CA LEU A 210 -6.01 -6.67 -3.45
C LEU A 210 -5.81 -6.89 -1.94
N ASP A 211 -6.40 -7.96 -1.40
CA ASP A 211 -6.18 -8.37 -0.01
C ASP A 211 -4.88 -9.18 0.09
N ASP A 212 -3.87 -8.62 0.75
CA ASP A 212 -2.59 -9.29 0.97
C ASP A 212 -2.70 -10.60 1.78
N ASN A 213 -3.76 -10.72 2.61
CA ASN A 213 -4.00 -11.94 3.36
C ASN A 213 -4.50 -13.11 2.48
N ALA A 214 -4.90 -12.85 1.24
CA ALA A 214 -5.36 -13.86 0.30
C ALA A 214 -4.25 -14.47 -0.57
N GLN A 215 -3.00 -14.03 -0.43
CA GLN A 215 -1.87 -14.49 -1.27
C GLN A 215 -1.71 -16.01 -1.32
N PHE A 216 -2.03 -16.72 -0.22
CA PHE A 216 -1.94 -18.18 -0.15
C PHE A 216 -2.83 -18.90 -1.19
N ARG A 217 -3.87 -18.27 -1.68
CA ARG A 217 -4.78 -18.79 -2.71
C ARG A 217 -4.72 -18.02 -4.03
N GLN A 218 -3.91 -16.96 -4.10
CA GLN A 218 -3.71 -16.08 -5.27
C GLN A 218 -2.21 -16.03 -5.65
N PRO A 219 -1.60 -17.15 -6.06
CA PRO A 219 -0.16 -17.21 -6.32
C PRO A 219 0.29 -16.26 -7.44
N ASP A 220 -0.59 -15.99 -8.42
CA ASP A 220 -0.30 -15.12 -9.57
C ASP A 220 -0.13 -13.64 -9.15
N HIS A 221 -0.68 -13.25 -7.99
CA HIS A 221 -0.54 -11.88 -7.49
C HIS A 221 0.91 -11.52 -7.11
N ALA A 222 1.77 -12.50 -6.87
CA ALA A 222 3.19 -12.25 -6.62
C ALA A 222 3.87 -11.50 -7.77
N ALA A 223 3.43 -11.73 -9.02
CA ALA A 223 3.93 -11.02 -10.21
C ALA A 223 3.48 -9.55 -10.29
N LEU A 224 2.46 -9.16 -9.53
CA LEU A 224 1.93 -7.80 -9.51
C LEU A 224 2.63 -6.89 -8.48
N VAL A 225 3.51 -7.45 -7.65
CA VAL A 225 4.24 -6.70 -6.61
C VAL A 225 5.21 -5.71 -7.26
N ASP A 226 5.10 -4.45 -6.88
CA ASP A 226 6.03 -3.41 -7.32
C ASP A 226 7.24 -3.34 -6.39
N HIS A 227 8.26 -4.12 -6.69
CA HIS A 227 9.51 -4.12 -5.93
C HIS A 227 10.30 -2.82 -6.06
N ALA A 228 10.05 -2.02 -7.09
CA ALA A 228 10.80 -0.79 -7.35
C ALA A 228 10.30 0.43 -6.54
N SER A 229 9.04 0.39 -6.07
CA SER A 229 8.46 1.44 -5.22
C SER A 229 8.46 1.06 -3.74
N THR A 230 8.77 -0.19 -3.39
CA THR A 230 8.87 -0.63 -2.01
C THR A 230 10.07 0.03 -1.34
N ASN A 231 9.91 0.52 -0.12
CA ASN A 231 11.04 1.04 0.66
C ASN A 231 12.12 -0.05 0.79
N ALA A 232 13.38 0.32 0.56
CA ALA A 232 14.49 -0.65 0.54
C ALA A 232 14.64 -1.42 1.87
N LEU A 233 14.30 -0.81 3.01
CA LEU A 233 14.32 -1.48 4.33
C LEU A 233 13.14 -2.45 4.47
N GLU A 234 11.96 -2.09 3.96
CA GLU A 234 10.79 -2.97 3.95
C GLU A 234 11.02 -4.17 3.03
N ALA A 235 11.62 -3.95 1.85
CA ALA A 235 11.99 -5.02 0.95
C ALA A 235 13.01 -5.98 1.59
N ALA A 236 14.06 -5.45 2.23
CA ALA A 236 15.06 -6.25 2.94
C ALA A 236 14.47 -7.01 4.14
N ALA A 237 13.44 -6.46 4.79
CA ALA A 237 12.71 -7.13 5.87
C ALA A 237 11.83 -8.26 5.35
N ALA A 238 11.14 -8.03 4.23
CA ALA A 238 10.29 -9.05 3.60
C ALA A 238 11.10 -10.28 3.13
N GLU A 239 12.32 -10.08 2.60
CA GLU A 239 13.25 -11.18 2.25
C GLU A 239 13.64 -12.05 3.45
N LYS A 240 13.42 -11.56 4.67
CA LYS A 240 13.74 -12.22 5.94
C LYS A 240 12.50 -12.64 6.74
N ASP A 241 11.33 -12.60 6.11
CA ASP A 241 10.03 -12.88 6.73
C ASP A 241 9.73 -12.02 7.97
N LEU A 242 10.20 -10.77 7.97
CA LEU A 242 9.97 -9.80 9.06
C LEU A 242 8.83 -8.84 8.71
N ASN A 243 7.90 -8.66 9.67
CA ASN A 243 6.85 -7.65 9.59
C ASN A 243 7.40 -6.27 9.97
N TYR A 244 7.91 -5.56 8.98
CA TYR A 244 8.52 -4.24 9.13
C TYR A 244 7.77 -3.19 8.33
N VAL A 245 7.54 -2.03 8.95
CA VAL A 245 7.02 -0.83 8.29
C VAL A 245 7.90 0.35 8.64
N LYS A 246 8.43 1.07 7.66
CA LYS A 246 9.20 2.30 7.86
C LYS A 246 8.28 3.46 8.27
N LEU A 247 8.70 4.22 9.27
CA LEU A 247 8.05 5.45 9.74
C LEU A 247 9.07 6.60 9.76
N ASP A 248 8.56 7.83 9.85
CA ASP A 248 9.38 9.05 9.85
C ASP A 248 9.83 9.43 11.26
N GLY A 249 10.74 8.69 11.84
CA GLY A 249 11.20 8.93 13.21
C GLY A 249 12.66 8.57 13.44
N GLN A 250 13.09 8.65 14.71
CA GLN A 250 14.48 8.50 15.14
C GLN A 250 14.70 7.36 16.13
N VAL A 251 13.64 6.78 16.70
CA VAL A 251 13.73 5.63 17.60
C VAL A 251 13.31 4.37 16.88
N GLY A 252 14.26 3.47 16.64
CA GLY A 252 13.97 2.13 16.10
C GLY A 252 13.23 1.28 17.12
N ILE A 253 12.19 0.55 16.70
CA ILE A 253 11.32 -0.24 17.57
C ILE A 253 11.40 -1.72 17.20
N ILE A 254 11.58 -2.57 18.22
CA ILE A 254 11.42 -4.02 18.13
C ILE A 254 10.51 -4.48 19.25
N GLY A 255 9.52 -5.29 18.95
CA GLY A 255 8.67 -5.93 19.95
C GLY A 255 8.19 -7.32 19.50
N ASN A 256 7.65 -8.09 20.43
CA ASN A 256 7.05 -9.39 20.17
C ASN A 256 5.54 -9.34 20.31
N GLY A 257 4.88 -9.26 19.19
CA GLY A 257 3.43 -9.14 19.06
C GLY A 257 2.98 -7.74 18.63
N ALA A 258 2.18 -7.69 17.57
CA ALA A 258 1.76 -6.46 16.91
C ALA A 258 1.11 -5.44 17.87
N GLY A 259 0.27 -5.89 18.81
CA GLY A 259 -0.37 -5.02 19.80
C GLY A 259 0.62 -4.33 20.72
N LEU A 260 1.68 -5.05 21.19
CA LEU A 260 2.73 -4.49 22.01
C LEU A 260 3.56 -3.48 21.21
N VAL A 261 3.89 -3.78 19.97
CA VAL A 261 4.61 -2.87 19.07
C VAL A 261 3.81 -1.59 18.87
N MET A 262 2.52 -1.67 18.54
CA MET A 262 1.65 -0.50 18.40
C MET A 262 1.63 0.37 19.65
N SER A 263 1.44 -0.23 20.85
CA SER A 263 1.52 0.50 22.12
C SER A 263 2.88 1.14 22.34
N THR A 264 3.96 0.46 21.93
CA THR A 264 5.33 0.99 22.06
C THR A 264 5.54 2.21 21.17
N LEU A 265 5.01 2.21 19.94
CA LEU A 265 5.03 3.37 19.06
C LEU A 265 4.37 4.58 19.72
N ASP A 266 3.17 4.40 20.32
CA ASP A 266 2.44 5.48 21.00
C ASP A 266 3.21 6.03 22.18
N VAL A 267 3.75 5.16 23.04
CA VAL A 267 4.49 5.58 24.24
C VAL A 267 5.79 6.32 23.88
N VAL A 268 6.49 5.87 22.83
CA VAL A 268 7.68 6.59 22.31
C VAL A 268 7.30 7.96 21.75
N ALA A 269 6.20 8.05 20.96
CA ALA A 269 5.73 9.33 20.44
C ALA A 269 5.33 10.30 21.57
N TYR A 270 4.71 9.82 22.65
CA TYR A 270 4.39 10.63 23.82
C TYR A 270 5.65 11.10 24.57
N ALA A 271 6.60 10.19 24.80
CA ALA A 271 7.86 10.51 25.45
C ALA A 271 8.66 11.53 24.62
N GLY A 272 8.69 11.36 23.30
CA GLY A 272 9.43 12.22 22.38
C GLY A 272 9.00 13.68 22.38
N LYS A 273 7.74 13.99 22.78
CA LYS A 273 7.29 15.38 22.95
C LYS A 273 8.17 16.19 23.92
N LYS A 274 8.77 15.53 24.91
CA LYS A 274 9.68 16.15 25.88
C LYS A 274 11.13 16.23 25.38
N HIS A 275 11.42 15.55 24.26
CA HIS A 275 12.76 15.38 23.68
C HIS A 275 12.81 15.91 22.25
N GLY A 276 12.25 17.10 22.00
CA GLY A 276 12.33 17.76 20.71
C GLY A 276 11.40 17.20 19.61
N GLY A 277 10.40 16.40 19.97
CA GLY A 277 9.45 15.84 19.00
C GLY A 277 9.94 14.55 18.34
N VAL A 278 10.87 13.83 18.99
CA VAL A 278 11.34 12.52 18.51
C VAL A 278 10.18 11.55 18.34
N LEU A 279 10.21 10.79 17.24
CA LEU A 279 9.15 9.85 16.85
C LEU A 279 9.71 8.43 16.64
N PRO A 280 8.86 7.38 16.65
CA PRO A 280 9.27 6.04 16.28
C PRO A 280 9.61 5.98 14.77
N ALA A 281 10.70 5.28 14.44
CA ALA A 281 11.23 5.17 13.08
C ALA A 281 10.67 4.01 12.28
N ASN A 282 10.11 3.02 12.95
CA ASN A 282 9.55 1.83 12.31
C ASN A 282 8.60 1.08 13.23
N PHE A 283 7.75 0.26 12.63
CA PHE A 283 7.11 -0.89 13.26
C PHE A 283 7.95 -2.13 12.95
N LEU A 284 8.27 -2.96 13.94
CA LEU A 284 8.82 -4.32 13.74
C LEU A 284 8.31 -5.26 14.81
N ASP A 285 7.50 -6.23 14.37
CA ASP A 285 7.05 -7.36 15.17
C ASP A 285 7.86 -8.61 14.81
N ILE A 286 8.64 -9.12 15.78
CA ILE A 286 9.42 -10.35 15.61
C ILE A 286 8.63 -11.63 15.90
N GLY A 287 7.33 -11.50 16.20
CA GLY A 287 6.47 -12.65 16.51
C GLY A 287 6.84 -13.43 17.77
N GLY A 288 6.31 -14.64 17.87
CA GLY A 288 6.48 -15.50 19.04
C GLY A 288 7.72 -16.41 18.98
N GLY A 289 8.68 -16.19 18.06
CA GLY A 289 9.82 -17.10 17.84
C GLY A 289 11.18 -16.39 17.73
N ALA A 290 11.46 -15.42 18.59
CA ALA A 290 12.69 -14.62 18.51
C ALA A 290 13.95 -15.46 18.70
N SER A 291 14.46 -16.03 17.60
CA SER A 291 15.81 -16.63 17.56
C SER A 291 16.88 -15.53 17.47
N ALA A 292 18.13 -15.86 17.77
CA ALA A 292 19.26 -14.98 17.57
C ALA A 292 19.32 -14.40 16.15
N GLN A 293 19.01 -15.20 15.15
CA GLN A 293 19.03 -14.77 13.75
C GLN A 293 17.93 -13.75 13.45
N ILE A 294 16.70 -13.98 13.89
CA ILE A 294 15.57 -13.03 13.73
C ILE A 294 15.90 -11.70 14.40
N MET A 295 16.49 -11.73 15.60
CA MET A 295 16.92 -10.53 16.31
C MET A 295 18.05 -9.81 15.58
N ALA A 296 19.05 -10.56 15.05
CA ALA A 296 20.15 -10.00 14.28
C ALA A 296 19.64 -9.34 12.98
N ASP A 297 18.71 -9.99 12.28
CA ASP A 297 18.12 -9.50 11.06
C ASP A 297 17.31 -8.23 11.31
N GLY A 298 16.46 -8.21 12.33
CA GLY A 298 15.70 -7.03 12.74
C GLY A 298 16.59 -5.86 13.15
N LEU A 299 17.58 -6.10 14.01
CA LEU A 299 18.55 -5.08 14.42
C LEU A 299 19.39 -4.58 13.22
N SER A 300 19.81 -5.45 12.32
CA SER A 300 20.57 -5.07 11.12
C SER A 300 19.82 -4.09 10.24
N ILE A 301 18.52 -4.33 10.03
CA ILE A 301 17.65 -3.46 9.24
C ILE A 301 17.50 -2.09 9.91
N ILE A 302 17.15 -2.07 11.21
CA ILE A 302 16.94 -0.84 11.96
C ILE A 302 18.24 -0.02 12.08
N LEU A 303 19.36 -0.67 12.36
CA LEU A 303 20.66 0.00 12.48
C LEU A 303 21.17 0.52 11.12
N GLY A 304 20.73 -0.09 10.02
CA GLY A 304 20.99 0.36 8.65
C GLY A 304 20.23 1.63 8.27
N ASP A 305 19.17 1.98 8.97
CA ASP A 305 18.41 3.21 8.75
C ASP A 305 19.18 4.42 9.28
N SER A 306 19.53 5.36 8.41
CA SER A 306 20.27 6.58 8.76
C SER A 306 19.52 7.52 9.72
N ASP A 307 18.19 7.47 9.71
CA ASP A 307 17.34 8.32 10.54
C ASP A 307 17.30 7.84 11.99
N VAL A 308 17.48 6.54 12.21
CA VAL A 308 17.48 5.95 13.56
C VAL A 308 18.71 6.41 14.34
N LYS A 309 18.49 6.90 15.56
CA LYS A 309 19.52 7.36 16.49
C LYS A 309 19.63 6.49 17.74
N SER A 310 18.55 5.87 18.17
CA SER A 310 18.50 4.89 19.25
C SER A 310 17.52 3.77 18.91
N VAL A 311 17.61 2.65 19.62
CA VAL A 311 16.69 1.51 19.45
C VAL A 311 16.00 1.21 20.77
N PHE A 312 14.70 0.93 20.74
CA PHE A 312 13.95 0.41 21.86
C PHE A 312 13.47 -1.01 21.57
N VAL A 313 13.98 -1.99 22.28
CA VAL A 313 13.54 -3.39 22.28
C VAL A 313 12.59 -3.59 23.45
N ASN A 314 11.31 -3.76 23.17
CA ASN A 314 10.25 -3.97 24.17
C ASN A 314 9.64 -5.35 24.02
N VAL A 315 9.89 -6.22 24.99
CA VAL A 315 9.45 -7.61 24.96
C VAL A 315 8.65 -7.96 26.20
N PHE A 316 7.51 -8.61 25.96
CA PHE A 316 6.74 -9.30 26.99
C PHE A 316 6.86 -10.80 26.77
N GLY A 317 7.59 -11.49 27.66
CA GLY A 317 7.81 -12.92 27.61
C GLY A 317 6.50 -13.70 27.79
N GLY A 318 6.09 -14.36 26.73
CA GLY A 318 4.94 -15.26 26.67
C GLY A 318 5.40 -16.61 26.13
N ILE A 319 5.00 -16.95 24.90
CA ILE A 319 5.49 -18.13 24.16
C ILE A 319 7.01 -18.03 23.98
N THR A 320 7.50 -16.84 23.61
CA THR A 320 8.94 -16.54 23.59
C THR A 320 9.33 -15.99 24.96
N SER A 321 10.25 -16.66 25.65
CA SER A 321 10.71 -16.27 26.97
C SER A 321 11.77 -15.14 26.93
N CYS A 322 11.87 -14.35 27.99
CA CYS A 322 12.81 -13.24 28.08
C CYS A 322 14.29 -13.65 28.02
N ASP A 323 14.66 -14.83 28.53
CA ASP A 323 16.02 -15.38 28.45
C ASP A 323 16.41 -15.74 27.00
N ALA A 324 15.48 -16.31 26.22
CA ALA A 324 15.70 -16.57 24.79
C ALA A 324 15.91 -15.26 24.00
N VAL A 325 15.08 -14.24 24.26
CA VAL A 325 15.23 -12.94 23.62
C VAL A 325 16.54 -12.25 24.02
N ALA A 326 16.88 -12.25 25.30
CA ALA A 326 18.14 -11.67 25.80
C ALA A 326 19.36 -12.34 25.15
N THR A 327 19.34 -13.67 25.05
CA THR A 327 20.36 -14.45 24.33
C THR A 327 20.42 -14.03 22.86
N GLY A 328 19.26 -13.90 22.21
CA GLY A 328 19.16 -13.44 20.82
C GLY A 328 19.75 -12.04 20.62
N ILE A 329 19.49 -11.10 21.53
CA ILE A 329 20.07 -9.74 21.46
C ILE A 329 21.59 -9.78 21.56
N VAL A 330 22.14 -10.52 22.54
CA VAL A 330 23.59 -10.63 22.71
C VAL A 330 24.26 -11.24 21.49
N GLN A 331 23.75 -12.36 21.00
CA GLN A 331 24.26 -13.01 19.79
C GLN A 331 24.11 -12.13 18.54
N ALA A 332 23.01 -11.39 18.42
CA ALA A 332 22.81 -10.43 17.34
C ALA A 332 23.89 -9.34 17.33
N LEU A 333 24.23 -8.81 18.50
CA LEU A 333 25.28 -7.80 18.63
C LEU A 333 26.67 -8.37 18.32
N GLU A 334 26.94 -9.61 18.68
CA GLU A 334 28.17 -10.32 18.29
C GLU A 334 28.26 -10.49 16.78
N LEU A 335 27.16 -10.90 16.11
CA LEU A 335 27.09 -11.03 14.66
C LEU A 335 27.26 -9.69 13.92
N LEU A 336 26.70 -8.62 14.46
CA LEU A 336 26.78 -7.29 13.86
C LEU A 336 28.13 -6.62 14.12
N GLY A 337 28.79 -6.92 15.24
CA GLY A 337 30.09 -6.39 15.61
C GLY A 337 30.14 -4.87 15.47
N ALA A 338 31.10 -4.35 14.71
CA ALA A 338 31.31 -2.91 14.51
C ALA A 338 30.16 -2.20 13.76
N LYS A 339 29.21 -2.93 13.18
CA LYS A 339 28.02 -2.33 12.56
C LYS A 339 26.98 -1.87 13.59
N ALA A 340 27.00 -2.43 14.80
CA ALA A 340 26.16 -1.98 15.89
C ALA A 340 26.78 -0.71 16.51
N THR A 341 26.20 0.44 16.22
CA THR A 341 26.76 1.76 16.62
C THR A 341 25.79 2.60 17.45
N LYS A 342 24.53 2.20 17.54
CA LYS A 342 23.46 3.00 18.17
C LYS A 342 23.08 2.41 19.51
N PRO A 343 22.76 3.24 20.54
CA PRO A 343 22.34 2.75 21.84
C PRO A 343 21.00 2.00 21.73
N ILE A 344 20.88 0.93 22.53
CA ILE A 344 19.73 0.03 22.56
C ILE A 344 19.17 -0.01 23.98
N VAL A 345 17.98 0.49 24.18
CA VAL A 345 17.25 0.37 25.43
C VAL A 345 16.42 -0.90 25.40
N VAL A 346 16.58 -1.77 26.37
CA VAL A 346 15.87 -3.05 26.43
C VAL A 346 14.95 -3.10 27.66
N ARG A 347 13.68 -3.36 27.42
CA ARG A 347 12.70 -3.67 28.47
C ARG A 347 12.23 -5.09 28.29
N LEU A 348 12.46 -5.90 29.30
CA LEU A 348 11.98 -7.27 29.41
C LEU A 348 10.97 -7.39 30.54
N ASP A 349 9.85 -8.06 30.30
CA ASP A 349 8.84 -8.40 31.30
C ASP A 349 8.17 -9.74 30.92
N GLY A 350 7.46 -10.38 31.85
CA GLY A 350 6.83 -11.67 31.65
C GLY A 350 7.73 -12.86 32.00
N ASN A 351 7.60 -13.96 31.25
CA ASN A 351 8.27 -15.24 31.55
C ASN A 351 9.80 -15.14 31.49
N ASN A 352 10.51 -15.69 32.50
CA ASN A 352 11.96 -15.75 32.62
C ASN A 352 12.64 -14.36 32.57
N VAL A 353 11.97 -13.34 33.10
CA VAL A 353 12.48 -11.95 33.06
C VAL A 353 13.78 -11.80 33.88
N ALA A 354 13.89 -12.47 35.02
CA ALA A 354 15.09 -12.40 35.87
C ALA A 354 16.32 -12.99 35.16
N GLU A 355 16.16 -14.12 34.52
CA GLU A 355 17.18 -14.80 33.72
C GLU A 355 17.57 -13.94 32.50
N GLY A 356 16.59 -13.37 31.79
CA GLY A 356 16.86 -12.50 30.66
C GLY A 356 17.67 -11.26 31.05
N ARG A 357 17.28 -10.59 32.13
CA ARG A 357 18.03 -9.45 32.66
C ARG A 357 19.45 -9.83 33.09
N ALA A 358 19.62 -11.00 33.72
CA ALA A 358 20.94 -11.50 34.13
C ALA A 358 21.85 -11.76 32.92
N ILE A 359 21.31 -12.30 31.81
CA ILE A 359 22.05 -12.52 30.54
C ILE A 359 22.56 -11.19 30.01
N LEU A 360 21.69 -10.18 29.88
CA LEU A 360 22.09 -8.86 29.40
C LEU A 360 23.12 -8.17 30.32
N ALA A 361 22.94 -8.29 31.63
CA ALA A 361 23.88 -7.74 32.60
C ALA A 361 25.26 -8.43 32.53
N LYS A 362 25.28 -9.76 32.35
CA LYS A 362 26.53 -10.52 32.23
C LYS A 362 27.26 -10.20 30.91
N ALA A 363 26.54 -9.98 29.84
CA ALA A 363 27.12 -9.58 28.53
C ALA A 363 27.78 -8.20 28.62
N ALA A 364 27.29 -7.30 29.49
CA ALA A 364 27.82 -5.97 29.77
C ALA A 364 28.16 -5.18 28.49
N HIS A 365 27.32 -5.34 27.44
CA HIS A 365 27.57 -4.71 26.14
C HIS A 365 27.37 -3.18 26.24
N PRO A 366 28.31 -2.34 25.76
CA PRO A 366 28.29 -0.89 25.97
C PRO A 366 27.09 -0.16 25.36
N LEU A 367 26.44 -0.77 24.36
CA LEU A 367 25.25 -0.21 23.70
C LEU A 367 23.95 -0.58 24.41
N ILE A 368 23.93 -1.52 25.34
CA ILE A 368 22.71 -1.98 26.01
C ILE A 368 22.47 -1.22 27.30
N GLU A 369 21.31 -0.60 27.40
CA GLU A 369 20.76 -0.07 28.67
C GLU A 369 19.46 -0.83 28.99
N GLN A 370 19.31 -1.33 30.20
CA GLN A 370 18.10 -2.00 30.68
C GLN A 370 17.17 -1.01 31.37
N ALA A 371 15.85 -1.16 31.14
CA ALA A 371 14.83 -0.38 31.81
C ALA A 371 13.71 -1.28 32.35
N ASP A 372 13.14 -0.90 33.50
CA ASP A 372 12.13 -1.72 34.19
C ASP A 372 10.71 -1.54 33.64
N THR A 373 10.39 -0.35 33.15
CA THR A 373 9.04 -0.01 32.66
C THR A 373 9.06 0.41 31.21
N MET A 374 7.95 0.23 30.52
CA MET A 374 7.78 0.64 29.12
C MET A 374 7.94 2.16 28.98
N ASP A 375 7.30 2.94 29.86
CA ASP A 375 7.40 4.41 29.85
C ASP A 375 8.84 4.89 30.11
N GLY A 376 9.53 4.28 31.07
CA GLY A 376 10.93 4.58 31.38
C GLY A 376 11.86 4.30 30.21
N ALA A 377 11.67 3.15 29.58
CA ALA A 377 12.43 2.74 28.39
C ALA A 377 12.17 3.68 27.19
N ALA A 378 10.91 4.01 26.92
CA ALA A 378 10.55 4.91 25.86
C ALA A 378 11.12 6.33 26.07
N ASN A 379 11.02 6.85 27.30
CA ASN A 379 11.62 8.14 27.65
C ASN A 379 13.14 8.13 27.46
N ARG A 380 13.81 7.05 27.89
CA ARG A 380 15.27 6.92 27.73
C ARG A 380 15.69 6.80 26.27
N ALA A 381 14.97 5.98 25.48
CA ALA A 381 15.24 5.85 24.05
C ALA A 381 15.05 7.20 23.31
N ALA A 382 13.96 7.92 23.62
CA ALA A 382 13.72 9.25 23.05
C ALA A 382 14.79 10.28 23.46
N GLU A 383 15.26 10.26 24.71
CA GLU A 383 16.37 11.11 25.18
C GLU A 383 17.67 10.83 24.42
N LEU A 384 17.97 9.55 24.18
CA LEU A 384 19.17 9.14 23.43
C LEU A 384 19.08 9.52 21.96
N ALA A 385 17.89 9.46 21.37
CA ALA A 385 17.67 9.84 19.98
C ALA A 385 17.68 11.36 19.73
N ALA A 386 17.49 12.16 20.78
CA ALA A 386 17.50 13.63 20.70
C ALA A 386 18.91 14.25 20.79
N LYS A 387 19.92 13.44 21.12
CA LYS A 387 21.35 13.83 21.18
C LYS A 387 22.00 13.73 19.81
#